data_4ac138d4bbce336cb8a2d61404c4f4ea
#
_entry.id   4ac138d4bbce336cb8a2d61404c4f4ea
#
_cell.length_a   1.000
_cell.length_b   1.000
_cell.length_c   1.000
_cell.angle_alpha   90.00
_cell.angle_beta   90.00
_cell.angle_gamma   90.00
#
_symmetry.space_group_name_H-M   'P 1'
#
loop_
_entity.id
_entity.type
_entity.pdbx_description
1 polymer ?
#
loop_
_entity_poly.entity_id
_entity_poly.type
_entity_poly.pdbx_seq_one_letter_code
_entity_poly.pdbx_strand_id
1 'polypeptide(L)' 'MTIENKNIDLLHSDLTADLYNLYKRSSYLAIDTEAMGLIHGRDRLCLVQICNEFKLSLIHI' A
#
# COMPACT_ATOMS: atom_id res chain seq x y z
N MET A 1 12.93 -7.10 7.18
CA MET A 1 11.63 -7.76 7.44
C MET A 1 11.33 -8.73 6.32
N THR A 2 10.97 -9.93 6.68
CA THR A 2 10.46 -10.87 5.66
C THR A 2 8.97 -10.70 5.53
N ILE A 3 8.46 -10.76 4.30
CA ILE A 3 7.04 -10.69 4.02
C ILE A 3 6.42 -12.07 3.79
N GLU A 4 7.21 -13.13 4.02
CA GLU A 4 6.79 -14.50 3.72
C GLU A 4 5.55 -14.94 4.49
N ASN A 5 5.38 -14.44 5.71
CA ASN A 5 4.26 -14.79 6.57
C ASN A 5 3.13 -13.75 6.57
N LYS A 6 3.24 -12.73 5.74
CA LYS A 6 2.19 -11.72 5.62
C LYS A 6 1.24 -12.06 4.50
N ASN A 7 -0.02 -11.76 4.71
CA ASN A 7 -1.00 -11.77 3.65
C ASN A 7 -0.78 -10.57 2.75
N ILE A 8 -0.71 -10.80 1.46
CA ILE A 8 -0.50 -9.76 0.46
C ILE A 8 -1.77 -9.58 -0.34
N ASP A 9 -2.26 -8.35 -0.40
CA ASP A 9 -3.41 -7.98 -1.22
C ASP A 9 -2.94 -7.16 -2.41
N LEU A 10 -3.45 -7.48 -3.59
CA LEU A 10 -3.23 -6.72 -4.81
C LEU A 10 -4.53 -6.02 -5.17
N LEU A 11 -4.50 -4.70 -5.21
CA LEU A 11 -5.68 -3.88 -5.39
C LEU A 11 -5.52 -2.95 -6.58
N HIS A 12 -6.64 -2.51 -7.12
CA HIS A 12 -6.67 -1.50 -8.18
C HIS A 12 -7.42 -0.27 -7.67
N SER A 13 -6.80 0.87 -7.84
CA SER A 13 -7.34 2.21 -7.56
C SER A 13 -7.40 2.59 -6.11
N ASP A 14 -7.88 1.74 -5.20
CA ASP A 14 -8.09 2.14 -3.82
C ASP A 14 -8.18 0.94 -2.88
N LEU A 15 -8.18 1.20 -1.59
CA LEU A 15 -8.42 0.21 -0.55
C LEU A 15 -9.90 -0.20 -0.53
N THR A 16 -10.14 -1.46 -0.18
CA THR A 16 -11.50 -1.87 0.18
C THR A 16 -11.88 -1.30 1.55
N ALA A 17 -13.18 -1.25 1.85
CA ALA A 17 -13.66 -0.78 3.15
C ALA A 17 -13.12 -1.64 4.29
N ASP A 18 -13.03 -2.96 4.09
CA ASP A 18 -12.51 -3.87 5.11
C ASP A 18 -11.04 -3.60 5.40
N LEU A 19 -10.23 -3.39 4.37
CA LEU A 19 -8.82 -3.08 4.54
C LEU A 19 -8.61 -1.70 5.17
N TYR A 20 -9.40 -0.72 4.79
CA TYR A 20 -9.35 0.59 5.40
C TYR A 20 -9.59 0.49 6.91
N ASN A 21 -10.61 -0.24 7.31
CA ASN A 21 -10.92 -0.43 8.72
C ASN A 21 -9.83 -1.21 9.47
N LEU A 22 -9.23 -2.19 8.81
CA LEU A 22 -8.11 -2.94 9.40
C LEU A 22 -6.91 -2.01 9.66
N TYR A 23 -6.52 -1.25 8.66
CA TYR A 23 -5.37 -0.34 8.79
C TYR A 23 -5.60 0.77 9.79
N LYS A 24 -6.83 1.25 9.87
CA LYS A 24 -7.21 2.30 10.81
C LYS A 24 -7.02 1.88 12.28
N ARG A 25 -7.10 0.57 12.55
CA ARG A 25 -6.92 0.02 13.91
C ARG A 25 -5.50 -0.49 14.16
N SER A 26 -4.60 -0.27 13.24
CA SER A 26 -3.24 -0.80 13.35
C SER A 26 -2.42 -0.03 14.37
N SER A 27 -1.44 -0.72 14.97
CA SER A 27 -0.49 -0.10 15.88
C SER A 27 0.48 0.82 15.14
N TYR A 28 0.80 0.48 13.90
CA TYR A 28 1.61 1.31 13.02
C TYR A 28 1.26 1.05 11.56
N LEU A 29 1.64 2.01 10.72
CA LEU A 29 1.55 1.86 9.27
C LEU A 29 2.86 2.26 8.65
N ALA A 30 3.32 1.48 7.69
CA ALA A 30 4.42 1.85 6.80
C ALA A 30 3.83 2.07 5.41
N ILE A 31 4.13 3.21 4.81
CA ILE A 31 3.61 3.58 3.50
C ILE A 31 4.78 3.93 2.59
N ASP A 32 4.78 3.35 1.40
CA ASP A 32 5.75 3.66 0.36
C ASP A 32 5.04 3.85 -0.96
N THR A 33 5.66 4.60 -1.86
CA THR A 33 5.05 4.91 -3.15
C THR A 33 6.08 4.78 -4.26
N GLU A 34 5.58 4.38 -5.44
CA GLU A 34 6.38 4.33 -6.66
C GLU A 34 5.70 5.15 -7.74
N ALA A 35 6.48 5.93 -8.47
CA ALA A 35 5.99 6.73 -9.58
C ALA A 35 6.60 6.23 -10.88
N MET A 36 6.03 6.66 -12.01
CA MET A 36 6.56 6.30 -13.33
C MET A 36 7.93 6.91 -13.59
N GLY A 37 8.28 7.97 -12.88
CA GLY A 37 9.57 8.65 -13.00
C GLY A 37 9.82 9.50 -11.78
N LEU A 38 10.79 10.40 -11.87
CA LEU A 38 11.25 11.20 -10.74
C LEU A 38 10.85 12.67 -10.80
N ILE A 39 10.19 13.10 -11.87
CA ILE A 39 9.84 14.51 -12.03
C ILE A 39 8.46 14.76 -11.46
N HIS A 40 8.45 15.45 -10.33
CA HIS A 40 7.22 15.83 -9.64
C HIS A 40 6.39 16.74 -10.53
N GLY A 41 5.10 16.46 -10.60
CA GLY A 41 4.17 17.22 -11.44
C GLY A 41 4.05 16.71 -12.88
N ARG A 42 5.04 15.94 -13.35
CA ARG A 42 5.00 15.30 -14.67
C ARG A 42 4.70 13.82 -14.56
N ASP A 43 5.38 13.14 -13.63
CA ASP A 43 5.33 11.68 -13.52
C ASP A 43 4.28 11.28 -12.50
N ARG A 44 3.37 10.41 -12.92
CA ARG A 44 2.25 10.02 -12.07
C ARG A 44 2.66 8.96 -11.07
N LEU A 45 1.99 8.97 -9.94
CA LEU A 45 2.04 7.90 -8.97
C LEU A 45 1.40 6.65 -9.57
N CYS A 46 2.06 5.49 -9.52
CA CYS A 46 1.53 4.26 -10.06
C CYS A 46 1.31 3.15 -9.04
N LEU A 47 1.98 3.19 -7.92
CA LEU A 47 1.86 2.15 -6.90
C LEU A 47 1.94 2.76 -5.52
N VAL A 48 1.03 2.34 -4.66
CA VAL A 48 1.08 2.65 -3.22
C VAL A 48 1.18 1.33 -2.47
N GLN A 49 2.14 1.25 -1.57
CA GLN A 49 2.33 0.10 -0.70
C GLN A 49 1.97 0.51 0.73
N ILE A 50 1.08 -0.25 1.36
CA ILE A 50 0.68 -0.01 2.74
C ILE A 50 0.88 -1.31 3.52
N CYS A 51 1.55 -1.21 4.64
CA CYS A 51 1.88 -2.37 5.47
C CYS A 51 1.60 -2.09 6.93
N ASN A 52 1.03 -3.05 7.63
CA ASN A 52 0.96 -3.05 9.08
C ASN A 52 1.58 -4.34 9.62
N GLU A 53 1.33 -4.66 10.91
CA GLU A 53 1.88 -5.86 11.53
C GLU A 53 1.36 -7.17 10.94
N PHE A 54 0.24 -7.14 10.18
CA PHE A 54 -0.43 -8.34 9.68
C PHE A 54 -0.51 -8.43 8.16
N LYS A 55 -0.57 -7.31 7.46
CA LYS A 55 -0.86 -7.29 6.03
C LYS A 55 0.04 -6.34 5.25
N LEU A 56 0.18 -6.66 3.98
CA LEU A 56 0.81 -5.80 2.97
C LEU A 56 -0.17 -5.64 1.82
N SER A 57 -0.51 -4.41 1.48
CA SER A 57 -1.39 -4.10 0.34
C SER A 57 -0.61 -3.33 -0.72
N LEU A 58 -0.72 -3.78 -1.96
CA LEU A 58 -0.15 -3.10 -3.12
C LEU A 58 -1.32 -2.57 -3.94
N ILE A 59 -1.38 -1.25 -4.10
CA ILE A 59 -2.47 -0.60 -4.81
C ILE A 59 -1.92 -0.05 -6.12
N HIS A 60 -2.37 -0.61 -7.21
CA HIS A 60 -2.03 -0.12 -8.54
C HIS A 60 -3.00 1.01 -8.90
N ILE A 61 -2.43 2.15 -9.19
CA ILE A 61 -3.20 3.35 -9.50
C ILE A 61 -3.22 3.63 -11.00
#